data_eebae373073b7d161301287b47e303b6
#
_entry.id   eebae373073b7d161301287b47e303b6
#
_cell.length_a   1.000
_cell.length_b   1.000
_cell.length_c   1.000
_cell.angle_alpha   90.00
_cell.angle_beta   90.00
_cell.angle_gamma   90.00
#
_symmetry.space_group_name_H-M   'P 1'
#
loop_
_entity.id
_entity.type
_entity.pdbx_description
1 polymer ?
#
loop_
_entity_poly.entity_id
_entity_poly.type
_entity_poly.pdbx_seq_one_letter_code
_entity_poly.pdbx_strand_id
1 'polypeptide(L)'
;MNIVDTRARNTFNFVKRKNIKNIPLFELSFLDHSIDISGYTDVIFQSTPSVEFFNHHKDLIDKNVFAMGPGTQSSLGTKGISSKIPEDPGSEGLKKLIKSSIGSGKFLIVKGQGGLNIISDYLEAEGAEVDTVQNYQRVRFSSYFDISKDFDNADFVIFPSRLAAEIYFQEIYNPDINSKFVTISSRIKDYV
;
A
#
# COMPACT_ATOMS: atom_id res chain seq x y z
N MET A 1 15.80 23.06 4.64
CA MET A 1 15.03 21.95 5.21
C MET A 1 15.05 20.81 4.19
N ASN A 2 15.74 19.73 4.53
CA ASN A 2 15.93 18.56 3.70
C ASN A 2 14.97 17.45 4.13
N ILE A 3 14.00 17.11 3.30
CA ILE A 3 13.00 16.09 3.60
C ILE A 3 13.25 14.89 2.69
N VAL A 4 13.37 13.72 3.30
CA VAL A 4 13.53 12.43 2.61
C VAL A 4 12.26 11.60 2.77
N ASP A 5 11.73 11.09 1.66
CA ASP A 5 10.61 10.13 1.65
C ASP A 5 11.13 8.76 1.18
N THR A 6 10.96 7.75 2.02
CA THR A 6 11.54 6.41 1.83
C THR A 6 10.63 5.42 1.08
N ARG A 7 9.54 5.89 0.49
CA ARG A 7 8.64 4.99 -0.27
C ARG A 7 9.26 4.49 -1.56
N ALA A 8 8.81 3.33 -1.99
CA ALA A 8 9.22 2.76 -3.26
C ALA A 8 8.96 3.74 -4.41
N ARG A 9 9.90 3.81 -5.37
CA ARG A 9 9.93 4.83 -6.43
C ARG A 9 8.66 4.90 -7.25
N ASN A 10 8.11 3.77 -7.61
CA ASN A 10 6.87 3.65 -8.40
C ASN A 10 5.60 4.11 -7.66
N THR A 11 5.68 4.35 -6.35
CA THR A 11 4.57 4.90 -5.54
C THR A 11 4.80 6.36 -5.12
N PHE A 12 5.94 6.94 -5.48
CA PHE A 12 6.26 8.33 -5.16
C PHE A 12 5.69 9.27 -6.23
N ASN A 13 4.89 10.25 -5.81
CA ASN A 13 4.33 11.24 -6.73
C ASN A 13 5.28 12.45 -6.84
N PHE A 14 6.16 12.44 -7.84
CA PHE A 14 7.15 13.49 -8.08
C PHE A 14 6.53 14.87 -8.34
N VAL A 15 5.36 14.95 -8.95
CA VAL A 15 4.68 16.23 -9.24
C VAL A 15 4.21 16.90 -7.94
N LYS A 16 3.55 16.14 -7.06
CA LYS A 16 3.04 16.65 -5.78
C LYS A 16 4.14 16.85 -4.74
N ARG A 17 5.29 16.20 -4.91
CA ARG A 17 6.38 16.12 -3.91
C ARG A 17 7.72 16.61 -4.44
N LYS A 18 7.72 17.55 -5.36
CA LYS A 18 8.92 18.07 -6.03
C LYS A 18 10.02 18.61 -5.10
N ASN A 19 9.65 19.02 -3.90
CA ASN A 19 10.60 19.55 -2.90
C ASN A 19 11.00 18.50 -1.83
N ILE A 20 10.65 17.23 -2.05
CA ILE A 20 11.00 16.11 -1.17
C ILE A 20 11.89 15.16 -1.94
N LYS A 21 13.06 14.84 -1.39
CA LYS A 21 13.96 13.85 -1.99
C LYS A 21 13.39 12.45 -1.78
N ASN A 22 13.21 11.68 -2.85
CA ASN A 22 12.81 10.29 -2.73
C ASN A 22 14.05 9.40 -2.69
N ILE A 23 14.25 8.70 -1.58
CA ILE A 23 15.29 7.70 -1.38
C ILE A 23 14.61 6.40 -0.96
N PRO A 24 14.22 5.56 -1.92
CA PRO A 24 13.54 4.31 -1.61
C PRO A 24 14.45 3.35 -0.83
N LEU A 25 13.87 2.62 0.13
CA LEU A 25 14.59 1.62 0.92
C LEU A 25 14.28 0.19 0.49
N PHE A 26 13.38 0.01 -0.44
CA PHE A 26 13.03 -1.27 -1.06
C PHE A 26 12.39 -0.99 -2.42
N GLU A 27 12.36 -1.98 -3.25
CA GLU A 27 11.60 -1.96 -4.50
C GLU A 27 10.35 -2.81 -4.41
N LEU A 28 9.43 -2.61 -5.37
CA LEU A 28 8.26 -3.45 -5.55
C LEU A 28 8.48 -4.33 -6.76
N SER A 29 8.27 -5.62 -6.59
CA SER A 29 8.37 -6.63 -7.63
C SER A 29 7.01 -7.28 -7.86
N PHE A 30 6.67 -7.51 -9.12
CA PHE A 30 5.50 -8.26 -9.52
C PHE A 30 5.56 -9.69 -8.94
N LEU A 31 4.43 -10.19 -8.48
CA LEU A 31 4.21 -11.59 -8.20
C LEU A 31 3.23 -12.13 -9.23
N ASP A 32 3.64 -13.18 -9.91
CA ASP A 32 2.76 -13.85 -10.87
C ASP A 32 1.51 -14.37 -10.16
N HIS A 33 0.36 -14.05 -10.74
CA HIS A 33 -0.92 -14.46 -10.22
C HIS A 33 -1.86 -14.76 -11.40
N SER A 34 -2.35 -15.97 -11.44
CA SER A 34 -3.41 -16.38 -12.36
C SER A 34 -4.70 -16.49 -11.56
N ILE A 35 -5.67 -15.66 -11.88
CA ILE A 35 -6.99 -15.68 -11.24
C ILE A 35 -8.07 -15.41 -12.29
N ASP A 36 -9.11 -16.26 -12.30
CA ASP A 36 -10.34 -15.97 -13.02
C ASP A 36 -11.22 -15.09 -12.13
N ILE A 37 -11.41 -13.83 -12.53
CA ILE A 37 -12.20 -12.88 -11.74
C ILE A 37 -13.69 -12.87 -12.13
N SER A 38 -14.13 -13.70 -13.06
CA SER A 38 -15.53 -13.76 -13.53
C SER A 38 -16.52 -14.08 -12.40
N GLY A 39 -16.10 -14.95 -11.47
CA GLY A 39 -16.93 -15.38 -10.33
C GLY A 39 -17.05 -14.38 -9.18
N TYR A 40 -16.30 -13.26 -9.19
CA TYR A 40 -16.36 -12.27 -8.13
C TYR A 40 -17.28 -11.12 -8.49
N THR A 41 -18.03 -10.63 -7.51
CA THR A 41 -18.91 -9.46 -7.63
C THR A 41 -18.25 -8.20 -7.06
N ASP A 42 -17.40 -8.36 -6.06
CA ASP A 42 -16.79 -7.29 -5.27
C ASP A 42 -15.27 -7.44 -5.25
N VAL A 43 -14.53 -6.38 -5.63
CA VAL A 43 -13.06 -6.41 -5.68
C VAL A 43 -12.49 -5.29 -4.82
N ILE A 44 -11.62 -5.65 -3.87
CA ILE A 44 -11.03 -4.75 -2.90
C ILE A 44 -9.54 -4.58 -3.17
N PHE A 45 -9.08 -3.36 -3.44
CA PHE A 45 -7.67 -3.02 -3.56
C PHE A 45 -7.14 -2.41 -2.27
N GLN A 46 -6.19 -3.07 -1.62
CA GLN A 46 -5.65 -2.62 -0.33
C GLN A 46 -4.56 -1.54 -0.45
N SER A 47 -4.03 -1.27 -1.65
CA SER A 47 -2.94 -0.32 -1.83
C SER A 47 -2.81 0.14 -3.28
N THR A 48 -2.17 1.29 -3.50
CA THR A 48 -1.80 1.74 -4.85
C THR A 48 -0.99 0.69 -5.64
N PRO A 49 0.06 0.05 -5.07
CA PRO A 49 0.76 -1.00 -5.81
C PRO A 49 -0.11 -2.19 -6.20
N SER A 50 -1.10 -2.55 -5.39
CA SER A 50 -2.00 -3.65 -5.77
C SER A 50 -2.81 -3.33 -7.03
N VAL A 51 -3.09 -2.05 -7.30
CA VAL A 51 -3.70 -1.60 -8.56
C VAL A 51 -2.68 -1.67 -9.70
N GLU A 52 -1.47 -1.14 -9.49
CA GLU A 52 -0.46 -1.06 -10.57
C GLU A 52 -0.02 -2.45 -11.07
N PHE A 53 0.07 -3.44 -10.18
CA PHE A 53 0.47 -4.80 -10.51
C PHE A 53 -0.70 -5.75 -10.84
N PHE A 54 -1.93 -5.24 -10.97
CA PHE A 54 -3.09 -6.05 -11.31
C PHE A 54 -3.28 -6.12 -12.84
N ASN A 55 -3.45 -7.32 -13.39
CA ASN A 55 -3.48 -7.52 -14.84
C ASN A 55 -4.90 -7.56 -15.45
N HIS A 56 -5.95 -7.63 -14.60
CA HIS A 56 -7.33 -7.81 -15.03
C HIS A 56 -8.20 -6.55 -14.93
N HIS A 57 -7.63 -5.38 -15.20
CA HIS A 57 -8.36 -4.11 -15.08
C HIS A 57 -9.62 -4.01 -15.95
N LYS A 58 -9.57 -4.60 -17.15
CA LYS A 58 -10.70 -4.57 -18.09
C LYS A 58 -11.91 -5.38 -17.61
N ASP A 59 -11.65 -6.38 -16.78
CA ASP A 59 -12.66 -7.31 -16.27
C ASP A 59 -13.36 -6.78 -15.01
N LEU A 60 -13.03 -5.53 -14.60
CA LEU A 60 -13.60 -4.86 -13.42
C LEU A 60 -14.84 -4.00 -13.73
N ILE A 61 -15.23 -3.86 -15.01
CA ILE A 61 -16.27 -2.90 -15.45
C ILE A 61 -17.60 -3.15 -14.74
N ASP A 62 -18.02 -4.39 -14.60
CA ASP A 62 -19.31 -4.78 -14.03
C ASP A 62 -19.21 -5.17 -12.54
N LYS A 63 -18.11 -4.82 -11.86
CA LYS A 63 -17.87 -5.21 -10.48
C LYS A 63 -17.95 -4.00 -9.53
N ASN A 64 -18.33 -4.27 -8.29
CA ASN A 64 -18.15 -3.28 -7.23
C ASN A 64 -16.67 -3.20 -6.86
N VAL A 65 -16.03 -2.09 -7.14
CA VAL A 65 -14.62 -1.90 -6.82
C VAL A 65 -14.48 -1.00 -5.60
N PHE A 66 -13.69 -1.44 -4.63
CA PHE A 66 -13.39 -0.73 -3.40
C PHE A 66 -11.90 -0.45 -3.29
N ALA A 67 -11.56 0.74 -2.85
CA ALA A 67 -10.20 1.14 -2.56
C ALA A 67 -10.02 1.44 -1.08
N MET A 68 -8.90 1.04 -0.49
CA MET A 68 -8.58 1.29 0.92
C MET A 68 -8.52 2.77 1.28
N GLY A 69 -8.25 3.64 0.30
CA GLY A 69 -8.16 5.08 0.52
C GLY A 69 -7.89 5.87 -0.77
N PRO A 70 -7.75 7.21 -0.66
CA PRO A 70 -7.70 8.12 -1.80
C PRO A 70 -6.58 7.85 -2.81
N GLY A 71 -5.40 7.43 -2.35
CA GLY A 71 -4.28 7.10 -3.26
C GLY A 71 -4.59 5.90 -4.15
N THR A 72 -5.21 4.87 -3.59
CA THR A 72 -5.65 3.67 -4.33
C THR A 72 -6.78 3.99 -5.28
N GLN A 73 -7.75 4.82 -4.85
CA GLN A 73 -8.83 5.30 -5.71
C GLN A 73 -8.28 6.09 -6.91
N SER A 74 -7.34 7.02 -6.65
CA SER A 74 -6.71 7.81 -7.72
C SER A 74 -6.00 6.91 -8.75
N SER A 75 -5.31 5.86 -8.29
CA SER A 75 -4.66 4.89 -9.18
C SER A 75 -5.67 4.10 -10.03
N LEU A 76 -6.78 3.64 -9.45
CA LEU A 76 -7.88 3.01 -10.19
C LEU A 76 -8.47 3.97 -11.23
N GLY A 77 -8.69 5.23 -10.86
CA GLY A 77 -9.17 6.27 -11.77
C GLY A 77 -8.27 6.49 -12.99
N THR A 78 -6.94 6.40 -12.84
CA THR A 78 -6.01 6.48 -13.99
C THR A 78 -6.13 5.30 -14.96
N LYS A 79 -6.71 4.18 -14.51
CA LYS A 79 -7.03 3.00 -15.33
C LYS A 79 -8.47 3.03 -15.86
N GLY A 80 -9.22 4.12 -15.63
CA GLY A 80 -10.63 4.25 -16.04
C GLY A 80 -11.62 3.49 -15.16
N ILE A 81 -11.20 3.06 -13.94
CA ILE A 81 -12.03 2.27 -13.03
C ILE A 81 -12.62 3.18 -11.96
N SER A 82 -13.95 3.21 -11.88
CA SER A 82 -14.67 3.84 -10.78
C SER A 82 -14.58 2.96 -9.54
N SER A 83 -14.33 3.55 -8.37
CA SER A 83 -14.25 2.82 -7.11
C SER A 83 -14.80 3.61 -5.93
N LYS A 84 -15.31 2.89 -4.94
CA LYS A 84 -15.80 3.43 -3.67
C LYS A 84 -14.64 3.47 -2.66
N ILE A 85 -14.58 4.52 -1.86
CA ILE A 85 -13.65 4.63 -0.72
C ILE A 85 -14.42 4.87 0.57
N PRO A 86 -13.90 4.45 1.72
CA PRO A 86 -14.48 4.80 3.01
C PRO A 86 -14.29 6.29 3.32
N GLU A 87 -15.20 6.86 4.10
CA GLU A 87 -15.05 8.24 4.63
C GLU A 87 -13.78 8.36 5.48
N ASP A 88 -13.58 7.39 6.37
CA ASP A 88 -12.33 7.24 7.14
C ASP A 88 -11.42 6.23 6.45
N PRO A 89 -10.32 6.66 5.79
CA PRO A 89 -9.42 5.74 5.12
C PRO A 89 -8.80 4.70 6.05
N GLY A 90 -8.77 3.44 5.60
CA GLY A 90 -8.19 2.33 6.35
C GLY A 90 -9.17 1.19 6.58
N SER A 91 -8.71 0.17 7.33
CA SER A 91 -9.46 -1.07 7.47
C SER A 91 -10.81 -0.89 8.17
N GLU A 92 -10.89 -0.07 9.21
CA GLU A 92 -12.13 0.11 9.96
C GLU A 92 -13.20 0.85 9.16
N GLY A 93 -12.82 1.89 8.41
CA GLY A 93 -13.75 2.55 7.50
C GLY A 93 -14.18 1.64 6.36
N LEU A 94 -13.25 0.84 5.81
CA LEU A 94 -13.57 -0.08 4.74
C LEU A 94 -14.55 -1.18 5.19
N LYS A 95 -14.42 -1.73 6.40
CA LYS A 95 -15.39 -2.68 6.98
C LYS A 95 -16.80 -2.10 7.00
N LYS A 96 -16.94 -0.84 7.43
CA LYS A 96 -18.24 -0.15 7.45
C LYS A 96 -18.82 -0.01 6.04
N LEU A 97 -17.99 0.36 5.06
CA LEU A 97 -18.40 0.59 3.68
C LEU A 97 -18.87 -0.69 2.99
N ILE A 98 -18.16 -1.82 3.18
CA ILE A 98 -18.48 -3.09 2.51
C ILE A 98 -19.56 -3.90 3.21
N LYS A 99 -19.99 -3.51 4.41
CA LYS A 99 -20.96 -4.26 5.23
C LYS A 99 -22.26 -4.55 4.49
N SER A 100 -22.75 -3.62 3.67
CA SER A 100 -23.97 -3.78 2.89
C SER A 100 -23.86 -4.75 1.71
N SER A 101 -22.64 -5.10 1.30
CA SER A 101 -22.36 -6.06 0.22
C SER A 101 -22.20 -7.49 0.74
N ILE A 102 -22.10 -7.68 2.05
CA ILE A 102 -21.99 -9.01 2.68
C ILE A 102 -23.30 -9.79 2.50
N GLY A 103 -23.18 -11.05 2.10
CA GLY A 103 -24.33 -11.95 1.87
C GLY A 103 -24.91 -11.90 0.45
N SER A 104 -24.44 -11.00 -0.43
CA SER A 104 -24.93 -10.85 -1.80
C SER A 104 -23.90 -11.16 -2.88
N GLY A 105 -22.64 -11.46 -2.51
CA GLY A 105 -21.59 -11.66 -3.51
C GLY A 105 -20.33 -12.32 -2.98
N LYS A 106 -19.43 -12.58 -3.91
CA LYS A 106 -18.11 -13.13 -3.65
C LYS A 106 -17.05 -12.04 -3.77
N PHE A 107 -16.17 -11.94 -2.77
CA PHE A 107 -15.13 -10.93 -2.67
C PHE A 107 -13.78 -11.43 -3.17
N LEU A 108 -13.08 -10.56 -3.89
CA LEU A 108 -11.66 -10.71 -4.18
C LEU A 108 -10.87 -9.59 -3.51
N ILE A 109 -9.88 -9.94 -2.69
CA ILE A 109 -8.95 -8.98 -2.11
C ILE A 109 -7.63 -9.00 -2.87
N VAL A 110 -7.23 -7.85 -3.43
CA VAL A 110 -5.95 -7.66 -4.13
C VAL A 110 -4.99 -6.91 -3.24
N LYS A 111 -3.87 -7.54 -2.86
CA LYS A 111 -2.90 -6.97 -1.93
C LYS A 111 -1.45 -7.38 -2.22
N GLY A 112 -0.50 -6.76 -1.54
CA GLY A 112 0.90 -7.17 -1.53
C GLY A 112 1.14 -8.33 -0.58
N GLN A 113 2.19 -9.09 -0.85
CA GLN A 113 2.68 -10.16 0.03
C GLN A 113 2.97 -9.61 1.43
N GLY A 114 2.59 -10.38 2.46
CA GLY A 114 2.72 -9.97 3.86
C GLY A 114 1.82 -8.80 4.29
N GLY A 115 0.86 -8.39 3.45
CA GLY A 115 -0.17 -7.42 3.83
C GLY A 115 -1.12 -7.99 4.89
N LEU A 116 -1.71 -7.09 5.71
CA LEU A 116 -2.62 -7.49 6.80
C LEU A 116 -3.85 -8.23 6.27
N ASN A 117 -4.36 -9.15 7.07
CA ASN A 117 -5.56 -9.94 6.78
C ASN A 117 -6.85 -9.34 7.37
N ILE A 118 -6.78 -8.17 7.99
CA ILE A 118 -7.92 -7.55 8.73
C ILE A 118 -9.24 -7.56 7.94
N ILE A 119 -9.19 -7.35 6.62
CA ILE A 119 -10.39 -7.33 5.78
C ILE A 119 -10.85 -8.74 5.42
N SER A 120 -9.94 -9.66 5.08
CA SER A 120 -10.29 -11.06 4.82
C SER A 120 -10.88 -11.71 6.07
N ASP A 121 -10.18 -11.57 7.22
CA ASP A 121 -10.64 -12.13 8.49
C ASP A 121 -12.03 -11.59 8.89
N TYR A 122 -12.28 -10.29 8.64
CA TYR A 122 -13.59 -9.69 8.88
C TYR A 122 -14.67 -10.28 7.96
N LEU A 123 -14.41 -10.38 6.66
CA LEU A 123 -15.38 -10.92 5.69
C LEU A 123 -15.70 -12.39 5.97
N GLU A 124 -14.67 -13.19 6.29
CA GLU A 124 -14.83 -14.59 6.69
C GLU A 124 -15.69 -14.73 7.97
N ALA A 125 -15.41 -13.90 8.99
CA ALA A 125 -16.18 -13.88 10.23
C ALA A 125 -17.65 -13.50 10.05
N GLU A 126 -17.96 -12.67 9.05
CA GLU A 126 -19.33 -12.31 8.67
C GLU A 126 -19.96 -13.32 7.70
N GLY A 127 -19.27 -14.42 7.38
CA GLY A 127 -19.79 -15.51 6.51
C GLY A 127 -19.75 -15.21 5.01
N ALA A 128 -18.97 -14.22 4.56
CA ALA A 128 -18.81 -13.93 3.15
C ALA A 128 -17.83 -14.89 2.47
N GLU A 129 -18.08 -15.22 1.18
CA GLU A 129 -17.08 -15.87 0.36
C GLU A 129 -16.00 -14.85 -0.03
N VAL A 130 -14.74 -15.13 0.32
CA VAL A 130 -13.62 -14.25 0.05
C VAL A 130 -12.37 -15.01 -0.36
N ASP A 131 -11.75 -14.57 -1.44
CA ASP A 131 -10.43 -15.00 -1.86
C ASP A 131 -9.45 -13.84 -1.84
N THR A 132 -8.18 -14.15 -1.69
CA THR A 132 -7.10 -13.14 -1.65
C THR A 132 -6.06 -13.47 -2.71
N VAL A 133 -5.71 -12.47 -3.52
CA VAL A 133 -4.57 -12.53 -4.44
C VAL A 133 -3.46 -11.58 -3.97
N GLN A 134 -2.24 -12.10 -3.95
CA GLN A 134 -1.03 -11.33 -3.69
C GLN A 134 -0.33 -11.10 -5.03
N ASN A 135 -0.32 -9.87 -5.49
CA ASN A 135 0.15 -9.54 -6.84
C ASN A 135 1.46 -8.74 -6.88
N TYR A 136 2.03 -8.42 -5.71
CA TYR A 136 3.35 -7.83 -5.61
C TYR A 136 4.02 -8.15 -4.27
N GLN A 137 5.33 -8.05 -4.25
CA GLN A 137 6.15 -8.16 -3.04
C GLN A 137 7.08 -6.96 -2.87
N ARG A 138 7.60 -6.80 -1.66
CA ARG A 138 8.63 -5.81 -1.32
C ARG A 138 9.96 -6.51 -1.24
N VAL A 139 10.93 -6.05 -2.04
CA VAL A 139 12.27 -6.63 -2.10
C VAL A 139 13.26 -5.64 -1.52
N ARG A 140 13.98 -6.05 -0.47
CA ARG A 140 15.09 -5.27 0.10
C ARG A 140 16.23 -5.18 -0.91
N PHE A 141 16.96 -4.09 -0.89
CA PHE A 141 18.21 -3.98 -1.65
C PHE A 141 19.27 -4.91 -1.04
N SER A 142 20.23 -5.32 -1.85
CA SER A 142 21.35 -6.15 -1.42
C SER A 142 22.37 -5.37 -0.57
N SER A 143 22.38 -4.04 -0.66
CA SER A 143 23.23 -3.14 0.13
C SER A 143 22.57 -1.77 0.25
N TYR A 144 22.81 -1.10 1.38
CA TYR A 144 22.37 0.28 1.66
C TYR A 144 23.54 1.25 1.76
N PHE A 145 24.77 0.79 1.54
CA PHE A 145 25.99 1.59 1.71
C PHE A 145 25.99 2.87 0.86
N ASP A 146 25.60 2.78 -0.40
CA ASP A 146 25.65 3.92 -1.32
C ASP A 146 24.60 4.99 -0.99
N ILE A 147 23.44 4.58 -0.47
CA ILE A 147 22.34 5.49 -0.15
C ILE A 147 22.37 6.01 1.28
N SER A 148 23.14 5.42 2.18
CA SER A 148 23.21 5.84 3.59
C SER A 148 23.61 7.31 3.74
N LYS A 149 24.60 7.78 2.96
CA LYS A 149 25.08 9.17 2.93
C LYS A 149 23.99 10.19 2.57
N ASP A 150 22.98 9.75 1.85
CA ASP A 150 21.87 10.60 1.44
C ASP A 150 20.98 11.03 2.64
N PHE A 151 21.13 10.36 3.78
CA PHE A 151 20.39 10.65 5.02
C PHE A 151 21.18 11.55 5.98
N ASP A 152 22.50 11.73 5.79
CA ASP A 152 23.38 12.48 6.72
C ASP A 152 22.92 13.93 6.99
N ASN A 153 22.25 14.55 6.03
CA ASN A 153 21.76 15.93 6.15
C ASN A 153 20.23 16.01 6.12
N ALA A 154 19.52 14.92 6.42
CA ALA A 154 18.07 14.92 6.44
C ALA A 154 17.52 15.56 7.73
N ASP A 155 16.77 16.65 7.60
CA ASP A 155 16.02 17.23 8.72
C ASP A 155 14.82 16.35 9.10
N PHE A 156 14.19 15.73 8.08
CA PHE A 156 13.03 14.86 8.24
C PHE A 156 13.16 13.61 7.38
N VAL A 157 12.81 12.45 7.95
CA VAL A 157 12.69 11.17 7.24
C VAL A 157 11.24 10.68 7.36
N ILE A 158 10.59 10.46 6.21
CA ILE A 158 9.20 9.99 6.12
C ILE A 158 9.17 8.50 5.90
N PHE A 159 8.50 7.77 6.80
CA PHE A 159 8.28 6.33 6.70
C PHE A 159 6.85 5.99 6.26
N PRO A 160 6.65 5.57 5.00
CA PRO A 160 5.33 5.20 4.47
C PRO A 160 4.92 3.77 4.85
N SER A 161 5.82 2.99 5.43
CA SER A 161 5.56 1.61 5.85
C SER A 161 6.47 1.21 7.01
N ARG A 162 6.04 0.20 7.76
CA ARG A 162 6.86 -0.39 8.83
C ARG A 162 8.18 -0.95 8.28
N LEU A 163 8.14 -1.63 7.13
CA LEU A 163 9.36 -2.15 6.50
C LEU A 163 10.38 -1.05 6.19
N ALA A 164 9.93 0.13 5.73
CA ALA A 164 10.85 1.25 5.49
C ALA A 164 11.53 1.71 6.79
N ALA A 165 10.78 1.80 7.90
CA ALA A 165 11.35 2.13 9.20
C ALA A 165 12.32 1.03 9.67
N GLU A 166 11.94 -0.24 9.57
CA GLU A 166 12.79 -1.37 9.93
C GLU A 166 14.13 -1.34 9.19
N ILE A 167 14.10 -1.17 7.87
CA ILE A 167 15.33 -1.09 7.06
C ILE A 167 16.18 0.11 7.50
N TYR A 168 15.55 1.28 7.66
CA TYR A 168 16.29 2.48 8.04
C TYR A 168 17.03 2.30 9.36
N PHE A 169 16.37 1.81 10.42
CA PHE A 169 16.99 1.62 11.73
C PHE A 169 18.00 0.48 11.78
N GLN A 170 17.88 -0.52 10.91
CA GLN A 170 18.82 -1.65 10.84
C GLN A 170 20.07 -1.35 10.01
N GLU A 171 19.93 -0.57 8.92
CA GLU A 171 20.95 -0.49 7.88
C GLU A 171 21.56 0.92 7.71
N ILE A 172 20.85 1.98 8.17
CA ILE A 172 21.19 3.36 7.81
C ILE A 172 21.34 4.24 9.04
N TYR A 173 20.49 4.05 10.06
CA TYR A 173 20.39 4.95 11.20
C TYR A 173 21.73 5.21 11.87
N ASN A 174 22.05 6.51 12.03
CA ASN A 174 23.18 7.00 12.79
C ASN A 174 22.65 7.89 13.92
N PRO A 175 22.93 7.56 15.22
CA PRO A 175 22.46 8.35 16.36
C PRO A 175 23.07 9.77 16.44
N ASP A 176 24.18 10.02 15.75
CA ASP A 176 24.81 11.33 15.69
C ASP A 176 24.05 12.32 14.76
N ILE A 177 23.09 11.82 13.96
CA ILE A 177 22.27 12.62 13.06
C ILE A 177 20.93 12.94 13.72
N ASN A 178 20.65 14.24 13.92
CA ASN A 178 19.41 14.70 14.55
C ASN A 178 18.27 14.86 13.54
N SER A 179 17.84 13.77 12.91
CA SER A 179 16.66 13.77 12.04
C SER A 179 15.37 13.57 12.84
N LYS A 180 14.29 14.22 12.38
CA LYS A 180 12.93 13.99 12.88
C LYS A 180 12.23 12.96 11.99
N PHE A 181 11.47 12.06 12.61
CA PHE A 181 10.77 11.00 11.88
C PHE A 181 9.29 11.33 11.71
N VAL A 182 8.78 11.08 10.50
CA VAL A 182 7.38 11.28 10.14
C VAL A 182 6.79 9.95 9.69
N THR A 183 5.68 9.55 10.28
CA THR A 183 5.00 8.29 9.98
C THR A 183 3.59 8.54 9.48
N ILE A 184 3.08 7.67 8.61
CA ILE A 184 1.73 7.81 8.04
C ILE A 184 0.64 7.10 8.85
N SER A 185 1.01 6.40 9.92
CA SER A 185 0.05 5.72 10.81
C SER A 185 0.62 5.53 12.21
N SER A 186 -0.27 5.41 13.22
CA SER A 186 0.09 5.13 14.62
C SER A 186 0.91 3.85 14.74
N ARG A 187 0.57 2.79 14.03
CA ARG A 187 1.31 1.52 14.02
C ARG A 187 2.79 1.66 13.61
N ILE A 188 3.10 2.58 12.70
CA ILE A 188 4.49 2.86 12.30
C ILE A 188 5.14 3.75 13.36
N LYS A 189 4.39 4.70 13.93
CA LYS A 189 4.86 5.58 15.01
C LYS A 189 5.29 4.78 16.24
N ASP A 190 4.53 3.75 16.60
CA ASP A 190 4.83 2.91 17.77
C ASP A 190 6.09 2.05 17.59
N TYR A 191 6.58 1.94 16.37
CA TYR A 191 7.83 1.24 16.03
C TYR A 191 9.05 2.18 16.01
N VAL A 192 8.87 3.46 15.65
CA VAL A 192 9.91 4.48 15.49
C VAL A 192 10.17 5.22 16.80
#